data_dbdcde7d30ab8e4f1e41ad6ac9de0b49
#
_entry.id   dbdcde7d30ab8e4f1e41ad6ac9de0b49
#
_cell.length_a   1.000
_cell.length_b   1.000
_cell.length_c   1.000
_cell.angle_alpha   90.00
_cell.angle_beta   90.00
_cell.angle_gamma   90.00
#
_symmetry.space_group_name_H-M   'P 1'
#
loop_
_entity.id
_entity.type
_entity.pdbx_description
1 polymer ?
#
loop_
_entity_poly.entity_id
_entity_poly.type
_entity_poly.pdbx_seq_one_letter_code
_entity_poly.pdbx_strand_id
1 'polypeptide(L)'
;MLDHQRTRPSPRSTALPPAGTRTPRRAAAALLAGLITVSISTLSGASPAAADDLALDARQFQGVNWARVGDNFTYGAVVPEGLNESDSYETVKVKANAVLSGLQSTLGANTVRLPINSHSVPGTPWGDRYAGAIDAATAKGFKVILSYWDGDGEDRNADGKADGPGWNGKVVDADAFKSMWKAVEDKYASNGLVYFEPFNEPHGHSATEWADIAAKWIADHPSVPRNRILVSGPGYNDYVTSVCADSRLDGTYLSLHHYAFNKTARTYGEWVTDFKSKVGTCAKRTILDEFGAPMGGAGADAGKDYNNADSTDNFVRYLRADTDTVHELGMGAVYWPAIGGKYQEYPDHDYYSLFDLEGSGADLTLGIRNISGIDAVKRSWGADPGSHTSILRNADGDGCLDVPYVSHGNVQVQVYDQCSGGANQQWTLTPSGQLTVYGGTKCLDAYREGTSNATQVGTYDCNGQNNQKWMFYSDGTIRSVKSGLCLDKDLATSKVQLWSCWGGDNQKWKTS
;
A
#
# COMPACT_ATOMS: atom_id res chain seq x y z
N MET A 1 -15.75 -69.93 -7.84
CA MET A 1 -16.71 -70.14 -8.94
C MET A 1 -16.69 -68.88 -9.78
N LEU A 2 -16.15 -69.05 -11.02
CA LEU A 2 -16.34 -68.31 -12.25
C LEU A 2 -16.15 -66.76 -12.17
N ASP A 3 -15.00 -66.21 -12.52
CA ASP A 3 -14.34 -66.07 -13.84
C ASP A 3 -15.24 -65.38 -14.90
N HIS A 4 -14.90 -64.16 -15.27
CA HIS A 4 -14.95 -63.70 -16.65
C HIS A 4 -14.10 -62.44 -16.88
N GLN A 5 -12.97 -62.66 -17.53
CA GLN A 5 -12.15 -61.67 -18.27
C GLN A 5 -12.95 -61.15 -19.50
N ARG A 6 -12.64 -59.90 -19.89
CA ARG A 6 -12.33 -59.46 -21.28
C ARG A 6 -11.96 -57.97 -21.28
N THR A 7 -10.74 -57.71 -21.57
CA THR A 7 -9.99 -57.33 -22.81
C THR A 7 -10.13 -55.87 -23.24
N ARG A 8 -8.98 -55.23 -23.21
CA ARG A 8 -8.66 -53.93 -23.87
C ARG A 8 -8.70 -54.08 -25.40
N PRO A 9 -8.84 -52.98 -26.14
CA PRO A 9 -7.90 -52.74 -27.24
C PRO A 9 -7.17 -51.39 -27.17
N SER A 10 -5.94 -51.47 -27.71
CA SER A 10 -4.91 -50.46 -27.86
C SER A 10 -5.09 -49.66 -29.18
N PRO A 11 -4.32 -48.57 -29.42
CA PRO A 11 -4.68 -47.45 -30.28
C PRO A 11 -4.26 -47.64 -31.75
N ARG A 12 -4.94 -46.95 -32.63
CA ARG A 12 -4.54 -46.81 -34.04
C ARG A 12 -3.90 -45.43 -34.27
N SER A 13 -2.67 -45.50 -34.70
CA SER A 13 -1.88 -44.49 -35.41
C SER A 13 -2.53 -44.16 -36.75
N THR A 14 -2.59 -42.88 -37.13
CA THR A 14 -2.73 -42.43 -38.52
C THR A 14 -1.74 -41.31 -38.82
N ALA A 15 -0.99 -41.55 -39.87
CA ALA A 15 0.14 -40.78 -40.37
C ALA A 15 -0.29 -39.53 -41.15
N LEU A 16 0.62 -38.54 -41.14
CA LEU A 16 0.58 -37.31 -41.97
C LEU A 16 0.98 -37.64 -43.43
N PRO A 17 0.46 -36.96 -44.42
CA PRO A 17 1.07 -36.90 -45.78
C PRO A 17 1.90 -35.66 -45.98
N PRO A 18 2.78 -35.60 -46.98
CA PRO A 18 3.96 -34.74 -47.08
C PRO A 18 3.75 -33.43 -47.84
N ALA A 19 4.74 -32.54 -47.62
CA ALA A 19 4.87 -31.21 -48.18
C ALA A 19 4.97 -31.19 -49.72
N GLY A 20 4.25 -30.25 -50.33
CA GLY A 20 4.36 -29.92 -51.75
C GLY A 20 5.06 -28.60 -51.96
N THR A 21 6.18 -28.64 -52.66
CA THR A 21 6.97 -27.52 -53.20
C THR A 21 6.27 -26.86 -54.37
N ARG A 22 6.21 -25.50 -54.41
CA ARG A 22 6.03 -24.75 -55.65
C ARG A 22 6.87 -23.47 -55.67
N THR A 23 7.65 -23.45 -56.77
CA THR A 23 8.59 -22.45 -57.25
C THR A 23 7.94 -21.13 -57.71
N PRO A 24 8.74 -20.03 -57.90
CA PRO A 24 8.26 -18.68 -58.10
C PRO A 24 8.03 -18.34 -59.61
N ARG A 25 7.03 -17.51 -59.91
CA ARG A 25 6.86 -16.91 -61.20
C ARG A 25 7.21 -15.42 -61.12
N ARG A 26 8.21 -15.04 -61.92
CA ARG A 26 8.53 -13.67 -62.37
C ARG A 26 7.43 -13.17 -63.27
N ALA A 27 7.03 -11.90 -63.13
CA ALA A 27 6.36 -11.14 -64.17
C ALA A 27 6.81 -9.68 -64.18
N ALA A 28 6.94 -9.20 -65.37
CA ALA A 28 7.72 -8.13 -65.92
C ALA A 28 7.26 -6.72 -65.59
N ALA A 29 8.21 -5.78 -65.70
CA ALA A 29 8.05 -4.35 -65.68
C ALA A 29 7.33 -3.83 -66.94
N ALA A 30 6.45 -2.81 -66.77
CA ALA A 30 6.01 -1.92 -67.84
C ALA A 30 6.23 -0.49 -67.37
N LEU A 31 7.11 0.23 -68.07
CA LEU A 31 7.28 1.68 -67.99
C LEU A 31 6.12 2.37 -68.70
N LEU A 32 5.49 3.33 -68.01
CA LEU A 32 4.73 4.39 -68.75
C LEU A 32 5.14 5.74 -68.16
N ALA A 33 5.68 6.56 -69.03
CA ALA A 33 5.97 7.97 -68.82
C ALA A 33 4.66 8.76 -68.80
N GLY A 34 4.44 9.64 -67.88
CA GLY A 34 3.27 10.53 -67.82
C GLY A 34 3.58 11.81 -67.04
N LEU A 35 3.61 12.87 -67.74
CA LEU A 35 3.60 14.32 -67.50
C LEU A 35 3.55 14.79 -66.02
N ILE A 36 4.53 15.62 -65.66
CA ILE A 36 4.59 16.43 -64.46
C ILE A 36 3.65 17.65 -64.66
N THR A 37 2.53 17.67 -63.91
CA THR A 37 1.79 18.90 -63.63
C THR A 37 2.17 19.37 -62.24
N VAL A 38 2.86 20.49 -62.14
CA VAL A 38 3.17 21.15 -60.88
C VAL A 38 1.89 21.81 -60.37
N SER A 39 1.25 21.19 -59.38
CA SER A 39 0.20 21.81 -58.59
C SER A 39 0.83 22.44 -57.35
N ILE A 40 0.80 23.76 -57.28
CA ILE A 40 1.15 24.52 -56.09
C ILE A 40 0.06 24.23 -55.04
N SER A 41 0.32 23.29 -54.11
CA SER A 41 -0.51 23.09 -52.95
C SER A 41 -0.13 24.13 -51.90
N THR A 42 -1.07 25.01 -51.58
CA THR A 42 -1.03 25.88 -50.40
C THR A 42 -0.81 25.03 -49.19
N LEU A 43 0.25 25.32 -48.41
CA LEU A 43 0.44 24.78 -47.08
C LEU A 43 -0.73 25.25 -46.22
N SER A 44 -1.76 24.42 -46.12
CA SER A 44 -2.69 24.48 -44.97
C SER A 44 -1.90 24.09 -43.75
N GLY A 45 -1.83 24.99 -42.76
CA GLY A 45 -1.17 24.73 -41.49
C GLY A 45 -1.68 23.41 -40.93
N ALA A 46 -0.78 22.47 -40.72
CA ALA A 46 -1.05 21.32 -39.93
C ALA A 46 -1.36 21.84 -38.52
N SER A 47 -2.59 21.71 -38.08
CA SER A 47 -2.93 21.76 -36.65
C SER A 47 -1.96 20.80 -35.94
N PRO A 48 -1.36 21.22 -34.81
CA PRO A 48 -0.61 20.26 -34.00
C PRO A 48 -1.49 19.04 -33.80
N ALA A 49 -0.99 17.87 -34.13
CA ALA A 49 -1.63 16.60 -33.83
C ALA A 49 -2.05 16.66 -32.37
N ALA A 50 -3.34 16.46 -32.09
CA ALA A 50 -3.81 16.21 -30.77
C ALA A 50 -2.92 15.09 -30.23
N ALA A 51 -2.17 15.38 -29.15
CA ALA A 51 -1.44 14.35 -28.43
C ALA A 51 -2.48 13.26 -28.13
N ASP A 52 -2.19 12.03 -28.52
CA ASP A 52 -2.99 10.88 -28.16
C ASP A 52 -3.26 10.99 -26.66
N ASP A 53 -4.52 11.21 -26.30
CA ASP A 53 -4.99 11.13 -24.92
C ASP A 53 -4.77 9.67 -24.50
N LEU A 54 -3.57 9.36 -24.00
CA LEU A 54 -3.32 8.11 -23.36
C LEU A 54 -4.34 8.03 -22.21
N ALA A 55 -5.33 7.18 -22.40
CA ALA A 55 -6.43 7.06 -21.47
C ALA A 55 -5.86 6.83 -20.07
N LEU A 56 -6.10 7.78 -19.15
CA LEU A 56 -5.64 7.69 -17.76
C LEU A 56 -6.17 6.40 -17.15
N ASP A 57 -5.31 5.63 -16.51
CA ASP A 57 -5.67 4.45 -15.74
C ASP A 57 -5.13 4.59 -14.32
N ALA A 58 -5.97 5.04 -13.39
CA ALA A 58 -5.57 5.22 -12.01
C ALA A 58 -5.22 3.89 -11.31
N ARG A 59 -5.77 2.74 -11.77
CA ARG A 59 -5.48 1.41 -11.17
C ARG A 59 -4.01 1.03 -11.19
N GLN A 60 -3.21 1.68 -12.04
CA GLN A 60 -1.77 1.46 -12.06
C GLN A 60 -1.04 1.90 -10.77
N PHE A 61 -1.70 2.72 -9.93
CA PHE A 61 -1.13 3.19 -8.66
C PHE A 61 -1.56 2.26 -7.53
N GLN A 62 -0.65 1.39 -7.13
CA GLN A 62 -0.79 0.42 -6.06
C GLN A 62 0.32 0.70 -5.07
N GLY A 63 0.04 1.49 -4.04
CA GLY A 63 1.13 2.03 -3.25
C GLY A 63 0.82 2.40 -1.83
N VAL A 64 1.80 3.06 -1.25
CA VAL A 64 1.79 3.52 0.13
C VAL A 64 2.51 4.86 0.27
N ASN A 65 2.16 5.61 1.30
CA ASN A 65 2.90 6.78 1.74
C ASN A 65 4.08 6.36 2.64
N TRP A 66 5.24 6.94 2.41
CA TRP A 66 6.38 6.87 3.30
C TRP A 66 6.51 8.21 4.00
N ALA A 67 6.05 8.25 5.24
CA ALA A 67 5.91 9.47 6.00
C ALA A 67 7.06 9.71 6.98
N ARG A 68 7.16 10.94 7.45
CA ARG A 68 7.95 11.32 8.61
C ARG A 68 7.27 10.81 9.90
N VAL A 69 8.04 10.54 10.95
CA VAL A 69 7.49 10.29 12.29
C VAL A 69 6.79 11.55 12.80
N GLY A 70 5.57 11.41 13.29
CA GLY A 70 4.68 12.47 13.68
C GLY A 70 3.76 12.88 12.53
N ASP A 71 4.15 13.85 11.74
CA ASP A 71 3.41 14.31 10.57
C ASP A 71 4.37 14.89 9.53
N ASN A 72 3.95 14.90 8.26
CA ASN A 72 4.74 15.55 7.20
C ASN A 72 4.67 17.08 7.24
N PHE A 73 3.64 17.63 7.87
CA PHE A 73 3.63 19.06 8.20
C PHE A 73 4.72 19.35 9.22
N THR A 74 5.82 19.94 8.79
CA THR A 74 6.97 20.20 9.63
C THR A 74 7.64 21.52 9.25
N TYR A 75 8.20 22.16 10.25
CA TYR A 75 9.11 23.26 10.06
C TYR A 75 10.49 22.73 9.65
N GLY A 76 11.03 23.23 8.56
CA GLY A 76 12.27 22.73 7.98
C GLY A 76 12.11 21.51 7.08
N ALA A 77 13.16 20.72 6.94
CA ALA A 77 13.19 19.57 6.02
C ALA A 77 12.21 18.47 6.46
N VAL A 78 11.40 17.97 5.53
CA VAL A 78 10.61 16.76 5.76
C VAL A 78 11.48 15.52 5.50
N VAL A 79 11.68 14.71 6.55
CA VAL A 79 12.58 13.56 6.54
C VAL A 79 11.77 12.29 6.84
N PRO A 80 11.50 11.42 5.84
CA PRO A 80 10.79 10.16 6.06
C PRO A 80 11.45 9.28 7.10
N GLU A 81 10.64 8.49 7.82
CA GLU A 81 11.12 7.59 8.88
C GLU A 81 12.24 6.67 8.40
N GLY A 82 13.24 6.47 9.25
CA GLY A 82 14.45 5.66 8.95
C GLY A 82 15.58 6.42 8.25
N LEU A 83 15.26 7.55 7.61
CA LEU A 83 16.27 8.47 7.06
C LEU A 83 16.69 9.50 8.11
N ASN A 84 17.81 10.15 7.87
CA ASN A 84 18.31 11.22 8.71
C ASN A 84 18.85 12.36 7.83
N GLU A 85 18.59 13.60 8.22
CA GLU A 85 19.06 14.77 7.48
C GLU A 85 20.59 14.82 7.34
N SER A 86 21.32 14.17 8.24
CA SER A 86 22.78 14.02 8.16
C SER A 86 23.27 12.88 7.26
N ASP A 87 22.37 12.01 6.77
CA ASP A 87 22.74 10.91 5.85
C ASP A 87 23.32 11.48 4.55
N SER A 88 24.31 10.80 3.98
CA SER A 88 24.76 11.10 2.62
C SER A 88 23.73 10.61 1.60
N TYR A 89 23.79 11.10 0.38
CA TYR A 89 22.98 10.59 -0.74
C TYR A 89 23.05 9.05 -0.86
N GLU A 90 24.26 8.48 -0.78
CA GLU A 90 24.45 7.02 -0.87
C GLU A 90 23.83 6.29 0.35
N THR A 91 23.93 6.86 1.54
CA THR A 91 23.31 6.30 2.74
C THR A 91 21.78 6.31 2.62
N VAL A 92 21.20 7.43 2.19
CA VAL A 92 19.76 7.54 1.90
C VAL A 92 19.33 6.49 0.89
N LYS A 93 20.08 6.34 -0.20
CA LYS A 93 19.79 5.37 -1.27
C LYS A 93 19.81 3.92 -0.77
N VAL A 94 20.79 3.57 0.06
CA VAL A 94 20.90 2.23 0.67
C VAL A 94 19.73 1.94 1.58
N LYS A 95 19.39 2.86 2.49
CA LYS A 95 18.26 2.74 3.41
C LYS A 95 16.93 2.65 2.64
N ALA A 96 16.75 3.50 1.64
CA ALA A 96 15.57 3.49 0.78
C ALA A 96 15.42 2.17 0.01
N ASN A 97 16.52 1.61 -0.49
CA ASN A 97 16.49 0.29 -1.14
C ASN A 97 15.97 -0.81 -0.21
N ALA A 98 16.37 -0.80 1.06
CA ALA A 98 15.91 -1.78 2.05
C ALA A 98 14.41 -1.63 2.32
N VAL A 99 13.94 -0.41 2.63
CA VAL A 99 12.51 -0.12 2.86
C VAL A 99 11.66 -0.49 1.64
N LEU A 100 12.02 -0.03 0.45
CA LEU A 100 11.28 -0.30 -0.78
C LEU A 100 11.26 -1.79 -1.14
N SER A 101 12.32 -2.53 -0.84
CA SER A 101 12.33 -3.99 -1.00
C SER A 101 11.31 -4.67 -0.09
N GLY A 102 11.22 -4.23 1.17
CA GLY A 102 10.21 -4.70 2.11
C GLY A 102 8.79 -4.38 1.63
N LEU A 103 8.53 -3.15 1.16
CA LEU A 103 7.23 -2.76 0.61
C LEU A 103 6.84 -3.61 -0.61
N GLN A 104 7.79 -3.85 -1.52
CA GLN A 104 7.54 -4.64 -2.71
C GLN A 104 7.29 -6.12 -2.37
N SER A 105 8.11 -6.71 -1.49
CA SER A 105 7.99 -8.13 -1.14
C SER A 105 6.73 -8.44 -0.33
N THR A 106 6.35 -7.55 0.59
CA THR A 106 5.22 -7.78 1.52
C THR A 106 3.88 -7.39 0.91
N LEU A 107 3.83 -6.22 0.28
CA LEU A 107 2.58 -5.68 -0.29
C LEU A 107 2.43 -5.99 -1.79
N GLY A 108 3.53 -6.13 -2.53
CA GLY A 108 3.50 -6.05 -3.99
C GLY A 108 3.35 -4.61 -4.49
N ALA A 109 3.67 -3.61 -3.65
CA ALA A 109 3.55 -2.20 -3.99
C ALA A 109 4.44 -1.82 -5.19
N ASN A 110 3.92 -0.97 -6.05
CA ASN A 110 4.60 -0.41 -7.22
C ASN A 110 4.66 1.12 -7.20
N THR A 111 4.13 1.73 -6.15
CA THR A 111 4.02 3.18 -6.00
C THR A 111 4.40 3.59 -4.58
N VAL A 112 5.17 4.66 -4.45
CA VAL A 112 5.45 5.31 -3.17
C VAL A 112 5.15 6.79 -3.28
N ARG A 113 4.38 7.35 -2.33
CA ARG A 113 4.16 8.79 -2.21
C ARG A 113 5.13 9.34 -1.18
N LEU A 114 5.94 10.30 -1.60
CA LEU A 114 7.02 10.90 -0.84
C LEU A 114 6.73 12.39 -0.60
N PRO A 115 6.79 12.84 0.65
CA PRO A 115 6.55 14.25 0.98
C PRO A 115 7.74 15.10 0.58
N ILE A 116 7.46 16.29 0.07
CA ILE A 116 8.44 17.36 -0.15
C ILE A 116 7.92 18.69 0.39
N ASN A 117 8.83 19.58 0.71
CA ASN A 117 8.58 21.00 0.98
C ASN A 117 9.76 21.82 0.46
N SER A 118 9.78 23.14 0.69
CA SER A 118 10.85 24.01 0.19
C SER A 118 12.25 23.64 0.68
N HIS A 119 12.36 22.96 1.82
CA HIS A 119 13.63 22.49 2.39
C HIS A 119 14.05 21.08 1.90
N SER A 120 13.21 20.40 1.14
CA SER A 120 13.41 19.00 0.73
C SER A 120 13.49 18.79 -0.79
N VAL A 121 13.61 19.88 -1.55
CA VAL A 121 13.68 19.88 -3.02
C VAL A 121 15.12 19.99 -3.55
N PRO A 122 15.36 19.64 -4.80
CA PRO A 122 16.71 19.76 -5.40
C PRO A 122 17.31 21.15 -5.23
N GLY A 123 18.61 21.18 -4.93
CA GLY A 123 19.36 22.41 -4.65
C GLY A 123 19.35 22.82 -3.17
N THR A 124 18.58 22.15 -2.32
CA THR A 124 18.69 22.29 -0.86
C THR A 124 19.59 21.20 -0.27
N PRO A 125 20.23 21.46 0.90
CA PRO A 125 21.14 20.49 1.51
C PRO A 125 20.52 19.11 1.75
N TRP A 126 19.26 19.06 2.20
CA TRP A 126 18.54 17.81 2.37
C TRP A 126 18.02 17.27 1.03
N GLY A 127 17.41 18.10 0.19
CA GLY A 127 16.83 17.67 -1.09
C GLY A 127 17.83 16.98 -2.01
N ASP A 128 19.10 17.42 -2.01
CA ASP A 128 20.15 16.77 -2.79
C ASP A 128 20.50 15.36 -2.27
N ARG A 129 20.38 15.14 -0.96
CA ARG A 129 20.57 13.82 -0.33
C ARG A 129 19.32 12.95 -0.46
N TYR A 130 18.16 13.55 -0.28
CA TYR A 130 16.85 12.89 -0.41
C TYR A 130 16.60 12.34 -1.82
N ALA A 131 17.23 12.93 -2.82
CA ALA A 131 17.25 12.39 -4.18
C ALA A 131 17.66 10.91 -4.23
N GLY A 132 18.50 10.44 -3.29
CA GLY A 132 18.87 9.03 -3.17
C GLY A 132 17.65 8.11 -2.96
N ALA A 133 16.61 8.55 -2.24
CA ALA A 133 15.40 7.77 -2.04
C ALA A 133 14.54 7.71 -3.32
N ILE A 134 14.44 8.83 -4.05
CA ILE A 134 13.70 8.91 -5.32
C ILE A 134 14.38 8.03 -6.37
N ASP A 135 15.72 8.11 -6.45
CA ASP A 135 16.50 7.32 -7.40
C ASP A 135 16.46 5.82 -7.07
N ALA A 136 16.47 5.45 -5.77
CA ALA A 136 16.29 4.07 -5.35
C ALA A 136 14.90 3.54 -5.75
N ALA A 137 13.85 4.33 -5.56
CA ALA A 137 12.48 3.94 -5.91
C ALA A 137 12.31 3.75 -7.41
N THR A 138 12.74 4.73 -8.21
CA THR A 138 12.62 4.64 -9.67
C THR A 138 13.51 3.55 -10.28
N ALA A 139 14.70 3.31 -9.72
CA ALA A 139 15.55 2.18 -10.12
C ALA A 139 14.91 0.80 -9.85
N LYS A 140 14.03 0.70 -8.86
CA LYS A 140 13.23 -0.51 -8.58
C LYS A 140 11.94 -0.58 -9.42
N GLY A 141 11.64 0.42 -10.24
CA GLY A 141 10.44 0.50 -11.02
C GLY A 141 9.21 1.04 -10.28
N PHE A 142 9.40 1.61 -9.08
CA PHE A 142 8.30 2.29 -8.40
C PHE A 142 7.94 3.60 -9.12
N LYS A 143 6.63 3.86 -9.21
CA LYS A 143 6.13 5.21 -9.42
C LYS A 143 6.36 6.00 -8.14
N VAL A 144 6.89 7.21 -8.27
CA VAL A 144 7.14 8.11 -7.15
C VAL A 144 6.22 9.31 -7.28
N ILE A 145 5.29 9.48 -6.36
CA ILE A 145 4.46 10.69 -6.27
C ILE A 145 5.18 11.64 -5.32
N LEU A 146 5.67 12.77 -5.85
CA LEU A 146 6.21 13.85 -5.04
C LEU A 146 5.07 14.80 -4.68
N SER A 147 4.73 14.85 -3.40
CA SER A 147 3.63 15.64 -2.87
C SER A 147 4.16 16.79 -2.01
N TYR A 148 3.77 18.01 -2.32
CA TYR A 148 4.16 19.19 -1.54
C TYR A 148 3.29 19.34 -0.29
N TRP A 149 3.94 19.43 0.87
CA TRP A 149 3.31 19.64 2.17
C TRP A 149 3.60 21.05 2.66
N ASP A 150 2.53 21.77 2.98
CA ASP A 150 2.58 23.15 3.47
C ASP A 150 3.08 23.18 4.93
N GLY A 151 4.34 23.40 5.11
CA GLY A 151 5.00 23.42 6.42
C GLY A 151 6.09 24.50 6.53
N ASP A 152 6.18 25.36 5.53
CA ASP A 152 7.29 26.32 5.37
C ASP A 152 7.11 27.65 6.14
N GLY A 153 6.12 27.73 7.02
CA GLY A 153 5.99 28.90 7.88
C GLY A 153 7.19 29.06 8.83
N GLU A 154 7.53 30.30 9.18
CA GLU A 154 8.54 30.59 10.19
C GLU A 154 8.02 30.25 11.59
N ASP A 155 8.82 29.56 12.38
CA ASP A 155 8.62 29.42 13.83
C ASP A 155 9.03 30.73 14.52
N ARG A 156 8.11 31.68 14.59
CA ARG A 156 8.39 33.03 15.12
C ARG A 156 8.49 33.10 16.63
N ASN A 157 7.87 32.13 17.31
CA ASN A 157 7.85 32.08 18.78
C ASN A 157 8.75 30.98 19.36
N ALA A 158 9.46 30.23 18.51
CA ALA A 158 10.40 29.18 18.86
C ALA A 158 9.75 28.00 19.65
N ASP A 159 8.46 27.70 19.40
CA ASP A 159 7.77 26.55 20.00
C ASP A 159 7.85 25.28 19.16
N GLY A 160 8.61 25.32 18.06
CA GLY A 160 8.78 24.22 17.11
C GLY A 160 7.63 24.05 16.13
N LYS A 161 6.69 25.01 16.09
CA LYS A 161 5.56 25.02 15.17
C LYS A 161 5.66 26.21 14.22
N ALA A 162 5.21 26.04 13.02
CA ALA A 162 5.14 27.13 12.06
C ALA A 162 4.09 28.17 12.47
N ASP A 163 4.51 29.37 12.82
CA ASP A 163 3.64 30.51 13.15
C ASP A 163 3.26 31.35 11.94
N GLY A 164 3.76 30.97 10.81
CA GLY A 164 3.55 31.70 9.58
C GLY A 164 2.33 31.23 8.85
N PRO A 165 2.24 31.61 7.58
CA PRO A 165 1.25 31.11 6.66
C PRO A 165 1.34 29.61 6.37
N GLY A 166 2.36 28.90 6.91
CA GLY A 166 2.43 27.45 6.88
C GLY A 166 1.29 26.79 7.67
N TRP A 167 0.90 25.60 7.28
CA TRP A 167 -0.22 24.82 7.85
C TRP A 167 -1.61 25.44 7.65
N ASN A 168 -1.72 26.44 6.82
CA ASN A 168 -3.01 27.03 6.49
C ASN A 168 -3.63 26.49 5.20
N GLY A 169 -2.95 25.54 4.55
CA GLY A 169 -3.38 24.94 3.29
C GLY A 169 -3.42 25.93 2.13
N LYS A 170 -2.53 26.94 2.15
CA LYS A 170 -2.48 28.02 1.13
C LYS A 170 -1.13 28.13 0.46
N VAL A 171 -1.17 28.35 -0.85
CA VAL A 171 -0.03 28.92 -1.57
C VAL A 171 0.03 30.41 -1.22
N VAL A 172 0.95 30.81 -0.36
CA VAL A 172 1.05 32.18 0.18
C VAL A 172 1.98 33.03 -0.69
N ASP A 173 3.05 32.44 -1.19
CA ASP A 173 4.00 33.06 -2.10
C ASP A 173 4.04 32.25 -3.41
N ALA A 174 3.33 32.75 -4.41
CA ALA A 174 3.21 32.05 -5.70
C ALA A 174 4.53 31.97 -6.47
N ASP A 175 5.43 32.95 -6.30
CA ASP A 175 6.73 32.97 -6.98
C ASP A 175 7.70 31.99 -6.32
N ALA A 176 7.72 31.93 -4.99
CA ALA A 176 8.50 30.92 -4.25
C ALA A 176 8.00 29.51 -4.55
N PHE A 177 6.69 29.30 -4.55
CA PHE A 177 6.07 28.01 -4.90
C PHE A 177 6.40 27.56 -6.32
N LYS A 178 6.29 28.48 -7.30
CA LYS A 178 6.70 28.22 -8.68
C LYS A 178 8.20 27.87 -8.78
N SER A 179 9.06 28.64 -8.10
CA SER A 179 10.52 28.44 -8.14
C SER A 179 10.94 27.10 -7.54
N MET A 180 10.30 26.72 -6.41
CA MET A 180 10.48 25.42 -5.76
C MET A 180 10.12 24.28 -6.72
N TRP A 181 8.93 24.33 -7.32
CA TRP A 181 8.49 23.30 -8.27
C TRP A 181 9.33 23.30 -9.55
N LYS A 182 9.87 24.45 -9.96
CA LYS A 182 10.80 24.50 -11.10
C LYS A 182 12.07 23.69 -10.85
N ALA A 183 12.62 23.70 -9.64
CA ALA A 183 13.76 22.88 -9.29
C ALA A 183 13.43 21.37 -9.34
N VAL A 184 12.21 20.98 -8.93
CA VAL A 184 11.72 19.59 -9.02
C VAL A 184 11.49 19.19 -10.48
N GLU A 185 10.85 20.06 -11.28
CA GLU A 185 10.64 19.87 -12.71
C GLU A 185 11.96 19.65 -13.45
N ASP A 186 12.94 20.53 -13.25
CA ASP A 186 14.24 20.47 -13.93
C ASP A 186 14.96 19.15 -13.68
N LYS A 187 14.81 18.58 -12.49
CA LYS A 187 15.48 17.32 -12.14
C LYS A 187 14.69 16.09 -12.60
N TYR A 188 13.36 16.12 -12.49
CA TYR A 188 12.57 14.89 -12.59
C TYR A 188 11.56 14.85 -13.75
N ALA A 189 11.35 15.94 -14.52
CA ALA A 189 10.41 15.93 -15.61
C ALA A 189 10.73 14.89 -16.70
N SER A 190 12.00 14.56 -16.89
CA SER A 190 12.43 13.52 -17.83
C SER A 190 12.28 12.08 -17.31
N ASN A 191 12.09 11.89 -15.99
CA ASN A 191 11.91 10.56 -15.40
C ASN A 191 10.43 10.17 -15.44
N GLY A 192 10.06 9.24 -16.34
CA GLY A 192 8.68 8.79 -16.54
C GLY A 192 8.01 8.13 -15.35
N LEU A 193 8.75 7.79 -14.30
CA LEU A 193 8.25 7.19 -13.06
C LEU A 193 7.97 8.22 -11.96
N VAL A 194 8.32 9.50 -12.16
CA VAL A 194 8.07 10.55 -11.17
C VAL A 194 6.79 11.31 -11.53
N TYR A 195 5.89 11.39 -10.58
CA TYR A 195 4.59 12.08 -10.63
C TYR A 195 4.62 13.27 -9.68
N PHE A 196 3.84 14.29 -9.99
CA PHE A 196 3.86 15.59 -9.34
C PHE A 196 2.50 15.89 -8.75
N GLU A 197 2.43 16.03 -7.45
CA GLU A 197 1.24 16.48 -6.72
C GLU A 197 1.51 17.87 -6.16
N PRO A 198 1.00 18.92 -6.82
CA PRO A 198 1.38 20.29 -6.53
C PRO A 198 1.17 20.72 -5.09
N PHE A 199 0.15 20.20 -4.41
CA PHE A 199 -0.16 20.61 -3.05
C PHE A 199 -0.97 19.53 -2.32
N ASN A 200 -0.50 19.12 -1.15
CA ASN A 200 -1.23 18.26 -0.24
C ASN A 200 -2.27 19.07 0.54
N GLU A 201 -3.55 18.71 0.45
CA GLU A 201 -4.63 19.29 1.26
C GLU A 201 -4.76 20.82 1.20
N PRO A 202 -5.15 21.40 0.05
CA PRO A 202 -5.25 22.85 -0.15
C PRO A 202 -6.45 23.47 0.57
N HIS A 203 -6.67 23.15 1.85
CA HIS A 203 -7.86 23.49 2.64
C HIS A 203 -8.05 25.00 2.92
N GLY A 204 -7.01 25.78 2.74
CA GLY A 204 -7.06 27.23 2.90
C GLY A 204 -7.63 27.98 1.69
N HIS A 205 -7.85 27.29 0.57
CA HIS A 205 -8.41 27.83 -0.65
C HIS A 205 -9.85 27.37 -0.85
N SER A 206 -10.68 28.22 -1.46
CA SER A 206 -11.94 27.76 -2.04
C SER A 206 -11.70 26.83 -3.22
N ALA A 207 -12.70 26.02 -3.60
CA ALA A 207 -12.56 25.10 -4.72
C ALA A 207 -12.20 25.81 -6.04
N THR A 208 -12.71 27.02 -6.27
CA THR A 208 -12.41 27.82 -7.47
C THR A 208 -10.97 28.35 -7.42
N GLU A 209 -10.57 28.95 -6.30
CA GLU A 209 -9.19 29.45 -6.13
C GLU A 209 -8.17 28.32 -6.31
N TRP A 210 -8.44 27.14 -5.73
CA TRP A 210 -7.56 26.00 -5.90
C TRP A 210 -7.48 25.53 -7.36
N ALA A 211 -8.61 25.44 -8.06
CA ALA A 211 -8.61 25.08 -9.47
C ALA A 211 -7.82 26.08 -10.34
N ASP A 212 -7.90 27.39 -10.02
CA ASP A 212 -7.11 28.42 -10.69
C ASP A 212 -5.61 28.27 -10.43
N ILE A 213 -5.22 27.98 -9.19
CA ILE A 213 -3.81 27.72 -8.80
C ILE A 213 -3.29 26.45 -9.52
N ALA A 214 -4.06 25.38 -9.51
CA ALA A 214 -3.67 24.13 -10.17
C ALA A 214 -3.51 24.30 -11.69
N ALA A 215 -4.45 25.00 -12.34
CA ALA A 215 -4.35 25.31 -13.77
C ALA A 215 -3.15 26.21 -14.08
N LYS A 216 -2.86 27.18 -13.21
CA LYS A 216 -1.67 28.02 -13.34
C LYS A 216 -0.38 27.20 -13.14
N TRP A 217 -0.34 26.30 -12.16
CA TRP A 217 0.82 25.42 -11.95
C TRP A 217 1.13 24.60 -13.22
N ILE A 218 0.10 24.02 -13.84
CA ILE A 218 0.24 23.26 -15.10
C ILE A 218 0.83 24.15 -16.21
N ALA A 219 0.37 25.39 -16.29
CA ALA A 219 0.87 26.34 -17.30
C ALA A 219 2.31 26.80 -17.02
N ASP A 220 2.69 26.91 -15.74
CA ASP A 220 4.03 27.32 -15.31
C ASP A 220 5.08 26.20 -15.46
N HIS A 221 4.65 24.92 -15.51
CA HIS A 221 5.52 23.74 -15.58
C HIS A 221 5.26 22.88 -16.84
N PRO A 222 5.46 23.42 -18.04
CA PRO A 222 5.06 22.78 -19.29
C PRO A 222 5.88 21.53 -19.66
N SER A 223 7.03 21.31 -19.01
CA SER A 223 7.84 20.11 -19.21
C SER A 223 7.28 18.89 -18.47
N VAL A 224 6.34 19.08 -17.54
CA VAL A 224 5.66 18.00 -16.85
C VAL A 224 4.45 17.56 -17.66
N PRO A 225 4.42 16.33 -18.19
CA PRO A 225 3.26 15.81 -18.91
C PRO A 225 2.03 15.75 -18.01
N ARG A 226 0.85 16.12 -18.53
CA ARG A 226 -0.40 16.14 -17.75
C ARG A 226 -0.72 14.81 -17.09
N ASN A 227 -0.46 13.69 -17.76
CA ASN A 227 -0.66 12.34 -17.24
C ASN A 227 0.36 11.92 -16.15
N ARG A 228 1.18 12.85 -15.68
CA ARG A 228 2.04 12.70 -14.50
C ARG A 228 1.78 13.74 -13.42
N ILE A 229 0.68 14.48 -13.53
CA ILE A 229 0.24 15.46 -12.53
C ILE A 229 -0.96 14.88 -11.78
N LEU A 230 -0.94 14.98 -10.45
CA LEU A 230 -2.06 14.67 -9.56
C LEU A 230 -2.60 15.98 -9.03
N VAL A 231 -3.82 16.33 -9.35
CA VAL A 231 -4.47 17.53 -8.82
C VAL A 231 -5.29 17.14 -7.60
N SER A 232 -4.96 17.73 -6.46
CA SER A 232 -5.66 17.51 -5.19
C SER A 232 -7.11 17.97 -5.27
N GLY A 233 -8.01 17.25 -4.61
CA GLY A 233 -9.34 17.73 -4.33
C GLY A 233 -9.28 18.98 -3.42
N PRO A 234 -10.28 19.87 -3.45
CA PRO A 234 -10.32 21.01 -2.56
C PRO A 234 -10.54 20.59 -1.09
N GLY A 235 -10.27 21.51 -0.18
CA GLY A 235 -10.30 21.22 1.24
C GLY A 235 -9.13 20.32 1.64
N TYR A 236 -9.38 19.33 2.46
CA TYR A 236 -8.42 18.31 2.82
C TYR A 236 -8.42 17.14 1.80
N ASN A 237 -8.37 17.45 0.51
CA ASN A 237 -8.60 16.52 -0.61
C ASN A 237 -9.95 15.78 -0.45
N ASP A 238 -10.94 16.44 0.14
CA ASP A 238 -12.19 15.82 0.59
C ASP A 238 -13.06 15.25 -0.52
N TYR A 239 -12.97 15.81 -1.74
CA TYR A 239 -13.74 15.41 -2.91
C TYR A 239 -13.07 15.89 -4.20
N VAL A 240 -13.29 15.15 -5.29
CA VAL A 240 -12.65 15.48 -6.58
C VAL A 240 -13.62 16.00 -7.63
N THR A 241 -14.91 16.05 -7.33
CA THR A 241 -15.95 16.37 -8.32
C THR A 241 -15.79 17.75 -8.95
N SER A 242 -15.34 18.77 -8.19
CA SER A 242 -15.15 20.13 -8.68
C SER A 242 -13.93 20.24 -9.61
N VAL A 243 -12.78 19.70 -9.21
CA VAL A 243 -11.55 19.70 -10.04
C VAL A 243 -11.69 18.79 -11.27
N CYS A 244 -12.50 17.75 -11.16
CA CYS A 244 -12.83 16.88 -12.29
C CYS A 244 -13.69 17.58 -13.35
N ALA A 245 -14.57 18.49 -12.94
CA ALA A 245 -15.44 19.23 -13.84
C ALA A 245 -14.73 20.41 -14.55
N ASP A 246 -13.52 20.77 -14.11
CA ASP A 246 -12.76 21.86 -14.70
C ASP A 246 -11.91 21.35 -15.89
N SER A 247 -12.31 21.73 -17.10
CA SER A 247 -11.63 21.29 -18.33
C SER A 247 -10.17 21.76 -18.43
N ARG A 248 -9.76 22.78 -17.68
CA ARG A 248 -8.36 23.22 -17.62
C ARG A 248 -7.46 22.15 -16.99
N LEU A 249 -8.05 21.23 -16.21
CA LEU A 249 -7.38 20.16 -15.49
C LEU A 249 -7.54 18.79 -16.17
N ASP A 250 -8.09 18.75 -17.41
CA ASP A 250 -8.20 17.52 -18.18
C ASP A 250 -6.82 16.91 -18.47
N GLY A 251 -6.78 15.58 -18.54
CA GLY A 251 -5.54 14.84 -18.76
C GLY A 251 -4.64 14.68 -17.54
N THR A 252 -5.08 15.15 -16.33
CA THR A 252 -4.38 14.92 -15.06
C THR A 252 -5.06 13.84 -14.24
N TYR A 253 -4.34 13.19 -13.32
CA TYR A 253 -4.92 12.43 -12.24
C TYR A 253 -5.49 13.36 -11.18
N LEU A 254 -6.31 12.81 -10.29
CA LEU A 254 -6.94 13.52 -9.17
C LEU A 254 -6.58 12.80 -7.86
N SER A 255 -6.21 13.56 -6.84
CA SER A 255 -5.89 13.07 -5.50
C SER A 255 -7.10 13.25 -4.59
N LEU A 256 -7.49 12.16 -3.92
CA LEU A 256 -8.59 12.09 -2.95
C LEU A 256 -8.07 11.56 -1.63
N HIS A 257 -8.46 12.20 -0.53
CA HIS A 257 -8.27 11.69 0.83
C HIS A 257 -9.61 11.30 1.43
N HIS A 258 -9.66 10.18 2.12
CA HIS A 258 -10.87 9.76 2.82
C HIS A 258 -10.52 9.10 4.14
N TYR A 259 -11.13 9.57 5.23
CA TYR A 259 -10.85 9.12 6.58
C TYR A 259 -12.11 9.02 7.43
N ALA A 260 -12.09 8.12 8.41
CA ALA A 260 -13.16 7.94 9.38
C ALA A 260 -12.99 8.74 10.67
N PHE A 261 -11.79 9.24 10.95
CA PHE A 261 -11.56 10.02 12.18
C PHE A 261 -12.41 11.30 12.20
N ASN A 262 -12.78 11.75 13.39
CA ASN A 262 -13.65 12.92 13.59
C ASN A 262 -15.00 12.85 12.88
N LYS A 263 -15.43 11.67 12.40
CA LYS A 263 -16.72 11.45 11.76
C LYS A 263 -17.61 10.56 12.62
N THR A 264 -18.92 10.83 12.58
CA THR A 264 -19.91 9.94 13.21
C THR A 264 -19.79 8.52 12.63
N ALA A 265 -19.90 7.52 13.51
CA ALA A 265 -19.88 6.13 13.11
C ALA A 265 -21.01 5.82 12.09
N ARG A 266 -20.65 5.06 11.07
CA ARG A 266 -21.52 4.70 9.93
C ARG A 266 -21.55 3.20 9.72
N THR A 267 -22.58 2.75 9.04
CA THR A 267 -22.63 1.40 8.47
C THR A 267 -21.68 1.30 7.27
N TYR A 268 -21.36 0.09 6.86
CA TYR A 268 -20.59 -0.16 5.64
C TYR A 268 -21.23 0.51 4.40
N GLY A 269 -22.55 0.37 4.21
CA GLY A 269 -23.24 0.98 3.06
C GLY A 269 -23.26 2.50 3.07
N GLU A 270 -23.30 3.13 4.26
CA GLU A 270 -23.21 4.58 4.39
C GLU A 270 -21.79 5.08 4.06
N TRP A 271 -20.73 4.33 4.43
CA TRP A 271 -19.36 4.64 4.02
C TRP A 271 -19.17 4.54 2.51
N VAL A 272 -19.71 3.48 1.86
CA VAL A 272 -19.71 3.34 0.39
C VAL A 272 -20.40 4.52 -0.27
N THR A 273 -21.54 4.95 0.26
CA THR A 273 -22.31 6.08 -0.27
C THR A 273 -21.55 7.39 -0.15
N ASP A 274 -20.95 7.64 1.02
CA ASP A 274 -20.12 8.83 1.27
C ASP A 274 -18.95 8.87 0.28
N PHE A 275 -18.18 7.80 0.18
CA PHE A 275 -17.05 7.68 -0.73
C PHE A 275 -17.45 7.94 -2.19
N LYS A 276 -18.48 7.25 -2.69
CA LYS A 276 -18.96 7.42 -4.07
C LYS A 276 -19.42 8.86 -4.36
N SER A 277 -19.98 9.56 -3.37
CA SER A 277 -20.37 10.96 -3.52
C SER A 277 -19.19 11.91 -3.74
N LYS A 278 -18.05 11.61 -3.14
CA LYS A 278 -16.80 12.39 -3.26
C LYS A 278 -16.08 12.18 -4.59
N VAL A 279 -16.18 10.99 -5.12
CA VAL A 279 -15.59 10.60 -6.41
C VAL A 279 -16.44 11.04 -7.60
N GLY A 280 -17.77 10.94 -7.48
CA GLY A 280 -18.70 11.21 -8.59
C GLY A 280 -18.43 10.30 -9.80
N THR A 281 -18.31 10.90 -10.98
CA THR A 281 -18.03 10.19 -12.25
C THR A 281 -16.54 10.09 -12.58
N CYS A 282 -15.64 10.49 -11.68
CA CYS A 282 -14.24 10.75 -11.96
C CYS A 282 -13.29 9.60 -11.57
N ALA A 283 -13.84 8.43 -11.25
CA ALA A 283 -13.09 7.28 -10.70
C ALA A 283 -11.86 6.88 -11.55
N LYS A 284 -11.97 6.86 -12.88
CA LYS A 284 -10.89 6.39 -13.78
C LYS A 284 -9.60 7.20 -13.69
N ARG A 285 -9.69 8.46 -13.25
CA ARG A 285 -8.54 9.35 -13.08
C ARG A 285 -8.25 9.69 -11.63
N THR A 286 -9.00 9.11 -10.68
CA THR A 286 -8.87 9.38 -9.24
C THR A 286 -8.02 8.32 -8.56
N ILE A 287 -7.08 8.79 -7.74
CA ILE A 287 -6.28 7.99 -6.84
C ILE A 287 -6.72 8.35 -5.43
N LEU A 288 -7.10 7.35 -4.64
CA LEU A 288 -7.25 7.49 -3.20
C LEU A 288 -5.85 7.42 -2.60
N ASP A 289 -5.17 8.56 -2.49
CA ASP A 289 -3.76 8.57 -2.12
C ASP A 289 -3.48 8.88 -0.65
N GLU A 290 -4.57 9.13 0.10
CA GLU A 290 -4.55 8.96 1.56
C GLU A 290 -5.86 8.35 2.06
N PHE A 291 -5.72 7.24 2.75
CA PHE A 291 -6.74 6.58 3.56
C PHE A 291 -6.02 5.71 4.58
N GLY A 292 -6.56 5.57 5.76
CA GLY A 292 -5.89 4.83 6.81
C GLY A 292 -6.80 4.54 7.98
N ALA A 293 -6.41 3.55 8.78
CA ALA A 293 -7.12 3.14 9.98
C ALA A 293 -6.11 2.60 11.00
N PRO A 294 -6.45 2.53 12.32
CA PRO A 294 -5.55 2.04 13.34
C PRO A 294 -5.08 0.60 13.06
N MET A 295 -3.79 0.42 12.84
CA MET A 295 -3.16 -0.89 12.63
C MET A 295 -2.59 -1.49 13.92
N GLY A 296 -2.52 -0.68 14.97
CA GLY A 296 -2.02 -1.05 16.28
C GLY A 296 -2.48 -0.07 17.34
N GLY A 297 -1.82 -0.08 18.51
CA GLY A 297 -2.14 0.80 19.62
C GLY A 297 -2.70 0.04 20.82
N ALA A 298 -3.17 0.78 21.82
CA ALA A 298 -3.77 0.24 23.05
C ALA A 298 -5.28 0.51 23.09
N GLY A 299 -6.02 -0.29 23.85
CA GLY A 299 -7.45 -0.05 24.06
C GLY A 299 -8.31 -0.36 22.84
N ALA A 300 -9.16 0.57 22.43
CA ALA A 300 -10.11 0.38 21.33
C ALA A 300 -9.44 0.22 19.95
N ASP A 301 -8.20 0.65 19.82
CA ASP A 301 -7.44 0.59 18.55
C ASP A 301 -6.63 -0.71 18.41
N ALA A 302 -6.49 -1.47 19.50
CA ALA A 302 -5.80 -2.74 19.45
C ALA A 302 -6.62 -3.81 18.72
N GLY A 303 -5.95 -4.58 17.84
CA GLY A 303 -6.47 -5.83 17.33
C GLY A 303 -7.69 -5.76 16.42
N LYS A 304 -7.84 -4.70 15.62
CA LYS A 304 -8.90 -4.63 14.60
C LYS A 304 -8.68 -5.68 13.51
N ASP A 305 -9.73 -6.44 13.21
CA ASP A 305 -9.75 -7.40 12.09
C ASP A 305 -10.44 -6.79 10.87
N TYR A 306 -9.66 -6.27 9.95
CA TYR A 306 -10.15 -5.66 8.70
C TYR A 306 -10.66 -6.68 7.67
N ASN A 307 -10.52 -7.97 7.93
CA ASN A 307 -11.12 -9.04 7.14
C ASN A 307 -12.54 -9.40 7.61
N ASN A 308 -12.94 -8.98 8.81
CA ASN A 308 -14.25 -9.27 9.37
C ASN A 308 -15.35 -8.43 8.69
N ALA A 309 -16.12 -9.06 7.79
CA ALA A 309 -17.25 -8.43 7.08
C ALA A 309 -18.43 -8.09 8.01
N ASP A 310 -18.58 -8.81 9.12
CA ASP A 310 -19.69 -8.64 10.08
C ASP A 310 -19.32 -7.68 11.23
N SER A 311 -18.15 -7.04 11.16
CA SER A 311 -17.68 -6.14 12.21
C SER A 311 -18.64 -4.97 12.43
N THR A 312 -18.85 -4.62 13.69
CA THR A 312 -19.57 -3.39 14.11
C THR A 312 -18.62 -2.22 14.35
N ASP A 313 -17.31 -2.45 14.33
CA ASP A 313 -16.30 -1.40 14.48
C ASP A 313 -16.34 -0.43 13.29
N ASN A 314 -16.33 0.88 13.60
CA ASN A 314 -16.45 1.91 12.57
C ASN A 314 -15.25 1.94 11.62
N PHE A 315 -14.01 1.78 12.13
CA PHE A 315 -12.82 1.78 11.29
C PHE A 315 -12.75 0.54 10.40
N VAL A 316 -13.19 -0.61 10.89
CA VAL A 316 -13.26 -1.84 10.08
C VAL A 316 -14.26 -1.67 8.94
N ARG A 317 -15.45 -1.14 9.23
CA ARG A 317 -16.47 -0.86 8.19
C ARG A 317 -16.00 0.14 7.18
N TYR A 318 -15.39 1.23 7.64
CA TYR A 318 -14.83 2.29 6.81
C TYR A 318 -13.75 1.75 5.87
N LEU A 319 -12.69 1.13 6.42
CA LEU A 319 -11.57 0.67 5.60
C LEU A 319 -12.00 -0.38 4.58
N ARG A 320 -12.92 -1.27 4.96
CA ARG A 320 -13.51 -2.23 4.02
C ARG A 320 -14.30 -1.54 2.92
N ALA A 321 -15.16 -0.58 3.29
CA ALA A 321 -15.96 0.16 2.31
C ALA A 321 -15.10 0.89 1.30
N ASP A 322 -14.03 1.56 1.77
CA ASP A 322 -13.10 2.26 0.89
C ASP A 322 -12.35 1.31 -0.04
N THR A 323 -11.76 0.24 0.51
CA THR A 323 -10.96 -0.71 -0.30
C THR A 323 -11.81 -1.46 -1.32
N ASP A 324 -13.01 -1.90 -0.94
CA ASP A 324 -13.94 -2.59 -1.84
C ASP A 324 -14.44 -1.63 -2.94
N THR A 325 -14.74 -0.35 -2.58
CA THR A 325 -15.23 0.65 -3.55
C THR A 325 -14.15 1.12 -4.50
N VAL A 326 -12.92 1.33 -4.03
CA VAL A 326 -11.76 1.65 -4.87
C VAL A 326 -11.56 0.58 -5.94
N HIS A 327 -11.59 -0.70 -5.54
CA HIS A 327 -11.48 -1.81 -6.46
C HIS A 327 -12.66 -1.86 -7.45
N GLU A 328 -13.90 -1.76 -6.95
CA GLU A 328 -15.13 -1.74 -7.77
C GLU A 328 -15.08 -0.65 -8.86
N LEU A 329 -14.64 0.54 -8.49
CA LEU A 329 -14.59 1.70 -9.38
C LEU A 329 -13.35 1.73 -10.29
N GLY A 330 -12.38 0.86 -10.07
CA GLY A 330 -11.12 0.82 -10.81
C GLY A 330 -10.24 2.03 -10.58
N MET A 331 -10.15 2.50 -9.34
CA MET A 331 -9.31 3.61 -8.90
C MET A 331 -7.91 3.14 -8.51
N GLY A 332 -6.97 4.08 -8.35
CA GLY A 332 -5.69 3.86 -7.67
C GLY A 332 -5.84 3.96 -6.16
N ALA A 333 -4.94 3.31 -5.42
CA ALA A 333 -4.90 3.41 -3.97
C ALA A 333 -3.45 3.48 -3.44
N VAL A 334 -3.19 4.45 -2.56
CA VAL A 334 -1.89 4.69 -1.91
C VAL A 334 -2.15 4.92 -0.42
N TYR A 335 -1.93 3.88 0.40
CA TYR A 335 -2.31 3.85 1.81
C TYR A 335 -1.47 4.81 2.67
N TRP A 336 -2.07 5.45 3.68
CA TRP A 336 -1.41 6.34 4.63
C TRP A 336 -1.35 5.75 6.04
N PRO A 337 -0.12 5.66 6.62
CA PRO A 337 1.14 5.50 5.95
C PRO A 337 1.63 4.03 6.02
N ALA A 338 2.63 3.66 5.24
CA ALA A 338 3.32 2.39 5.44
C ALA A 338 4.16 2.40 6.71
N ILE A 339 5.00 3.42 6.83
CA ILE A 339 5.86 3.72 7.99
C ILE A 339 5.85 5.23 8.21
N GLY A 340 6.18 5.68 9.41
CA GLY A 340 6.02 7.07 9.83
C GLY A 340 4.60 7.37 10.29
N GLY A 341 4.25 8.66 10.29
CA GLY A 341 2.95 9.11 10.78
C GLY A 341 2.88 9.22 12.29
N LYS A 342 1.68 9.38 12.83
CA LYS A 342 1.45 9.66 14.26
C LYS A 342 1.39 8.36 15.07
N TYR A 343 2.05 8.34 16.22
CA TYR A 343 2.13 7.16 17.07
C TYR A 343 1.45 7.30 18.44
N GLN A 344 1.22 8.49 18.96
CA GLN A 344 0.71 8.69 20.33
C GLN A 344 -0.01 10.02 20.62
N GLU A 345 -0.20 10.88 19.66
CA GLU A 345 -0.63 12.26 19.93
C GLU A 345 -2.15 12.46 19.88
N TYR A 346 -2.84 11.64 19.07
CA TYR A 346 -4.30 11.71 18.86
C TYR A 346 -4.88 10.30 18.79
N PRO A 347 -5.72 9.87 19.74
CA PRO A 347 -6.27 8.51 19.79
C PRO A 347 -6.98 8.07 18.51
N ASP A 348 -7.58 9.01 17.77
CA ASP A 348 -8.34 8.71 16.56
C ASP A 348 -7.50 8.75 15.27
N HIS A 349 -6.23 9.19 15.34
CA HIS A 349 -5.34 9.36 14.19
C HIS A 349 -4.06 8.54 14.29
N ASP A 350 -3.87 7.83 15.40
CA ASP A 350 -2.63 7.15 15.73
C ASP A 350 -2.59 5.72 15.24
N TYR A 351 -1.36 5.22 15.13
CA TYR A 351 -1.08 3.82 14.80
C TYR A 351 -1.58 3.36 13.43
N TYR A 352 -1.71 4.26 12.47
CA TYR A 352 -2.14 3.91 11.11
C TYR A 352 -1.05 3.24 10.29
N SER A 353 0.22 3.33 10.72
CA SER A 353 1.34 2.71 10.00
C SER A 353 1.16 1.20 9.90
N LEU A 354 1.32 0.67 8.68
CA LEU A 354 1.24 -0.76 8.39
C LEU A 354 2.37 -1.55 9.04
N PHE A 355 3.53 -0.90 9.19
CA PHE A 355 4.76 -1.55 9.64
C PHE A 355 5.45 -0.79 10.77
N ASP A 356 6.19 -1.53 11.57
CA ASP A 356 7.29 -1.03 12.39
C ASP A 356 8.58 -1.10 11.56
N LEU A 357 9.40 -0.06 11.64
CA LEU A 357 10.71 -0.06 11.00
C LEU A 357 11.74 -0.60 11.98
N GLU A 358 12.39 -1.70 11.64
CA GLU A 358 13.37 -2.39 12.47
C GLU A 358 14.76 -2.39 11.80
N GLY A 359 15.81 -2.53 12.61
CA GLY A 359 17.18 -2.58 12.09
C GLY A 359 17.80 -1.20 11.80
N SER A 360 18.82 -1.17 10.96
CA SER A 360 19.52 0.06 10.59
C SER A 360 20.27 -0.07 9.26
N GLY A 361 20.49 1.04 8.58
CA GLY A 361 21.28 1.06 7.34
C GLY A 361 20.70 0.18 6.24
N ALA A 362 21.48 -0.77 5.74
CA ALA A 362 21.08 -1.73 4.72
C ALA A 362 20.19 -2.87 5.28
N ASP A 363 20.21 -3.06 6.59
CA ASP A 363 19.48 -4.14 7.28
C ASP A 363 18.12 -3.66 7.83
N LEU A 364 17.60 -2.55 7.31
CA LEU A 364 16.26 -2.08 7.62
C LEU A 364 15.24 -3.09 7.11
N THR A 365 14.31 -3.47 7.98
CA THR A 365 13.21 -4.41 7.71
C THR A 365 11.87 -3.84 8.17
N LEU A 366 10.78 -4.40 7.67
CA LEU A 366 9.42 -3.99 7.94
C LEU A 366 8.71 -5.08 8.76
N GLY A 367 8.48 -4.82 10.03
CA GLY A 367 7.65 -5.64 10.92
C GLY A 367 6.17 -5.35 10.70
N ILE A 368 5.35 -6.34 10.34
CA ILE A 368 3.92 -6.15 10.07
C ILE A 368 3.18 -5.89 11.39
N ARG A 369 2.46 -4.78 11.49
CA ARG A 369 1.61 -4.47 12.66
C ARG A 369 0.28 -5.20 12.64
N ASN A 370 -0.35 -5.28 11.47
CA ASN A 370 -1.67 -5.88 11.31
C ASN A 370 -1.80 -6.58 9.96
N ILE A 371 -1.86 -7.91 9.99
CA ILE A 371 -1.95 -8.72 8.77
C ILE A 371 -3.26 -8.43 8.01
N SER A 372 -4.38 -8.28 8.72
CA SER A 372 -5.66 -7.97 8.07
C SER A 372 -5.67 -6.56 7.46
N GLY A 373 -4.84 -5.65 7.99
CA GLY A 373 -4.59 -4.35 7.39
C GLY A 373 -3.82 -4.45 6.06
N ILE A 374 -2.79 -5.31 6.01
CA ILE A 374 -2.10 -5.65 4.76
C ILE A 374 -3.08 -6.20 3.72
N ASP A 375 -3.96 -7.11 4.14
CA ASP A 375 -4.99 -7.68 3.27
C ASP A 375 -5.98 -6.61 2.77
N ALA A 376 -6.38 -5.68 3.63
CA ALA A 376 -7.26 -4.58 3.24
C ALA A 376 -6.61 -3.70 2.16
N VAL A 377 -5.34 -3.33 2.32
CA VAL A 377 -4.61 -2.57 1.31
C VAL A 377 -4.53 -3.33 -0.01
N LYS A 378 -4.16 -4.61 0.02
CA LYS A 378 -4.11 -5.45 -1.19
C LYS A 378 -5.48 -5.58 -1.87
N ARG A 379 -6.57 -5.65 -1.09
CA ARG A 379 -7.94 -5.68 -1.62
C ARG A 379 -8.27 -4.44 -2.45
N SER A 380 -7.81 -3.25 -2.04
CA SER A 380 -8.00 -2.03 -2.83
C SER A 380 -7.37 -2.13 -4.23
N TRP A 381 -6.36 -2.97 -4.40
CA TRP A 381 -5.68 -3.24 -5.68
C TRP A 381 -6.25 -4.44 -6.45
N GLY A 382 -7.31 -5.07 -5.91
CA GLY A 382 -7.95 -6.23 -6.51
C GLY A 382 -7.25 -7.55 -6.26
N ALA A 383 -6.30 -7.58 -5.32
CA ALA A 383 -5.77 -8.84 -4.85
C ALA A 383 -6.71 -9.44 -3.79
N ASP A 384 -7.00 -10.72 -3.92
CA ASP A 384 -7.70 -11.44 -2.86
C ASP A 384 -6.85 -11.43 -1.58
N PRO A 385 -7.47 -11.31 -0.39
CA PRO A 385 -6.74 -11.49 0.85
C PRO A 385 -6.03 -12.84 0.80
N GLY A 386 -4.72 -12.78 0.77
CA GLY A 386 -3.87 -13.97 0.67
C GLY A 386 -3.83 -14.73 1.98
N SER A 387 -3.47 -16.00 1.90
CA SER A 387 -2.98 -16.72 3.07
C SER A 387 -1.53 -16.34 3.33
N HIS A 388 -1.20 -16.00 4.58
CA HIS A 388 0.15 -15.60 4.98
C HIS A 388 0.85 -16.74 5.70
N THR A 389 1.84 -17.34 5.06
CA THR A 389 2.65 -18.41 5.68
C THR A 389 3.91 -17.82 6.30
N SER A 390 4.16 -18.14 7.56
CA SER A 390 5.33 -17.68 8.30
C SER A 390 5.73 -18.69 9.39
N ILE A 391 6.93 -18.53 9.92
CA ILE A 391 7.34 -19.16 11.16
C ILE A 391 6.97 -18.19 12.29
N LEU A 392 6.34 -18.68 13.34
CA LEU A 392 6.01 -17.89 14.51
C LEU A 392 7.06 -18.10 15.60
N ARG A 393 7.85 -17.09 15.91
CA ARG A 393 8.89 -17.11 16.95
C ARG A 393 8.37 -16.50 18.23
N ASN A 394 8.57 -17.19 19.33
CA ASN A 394 8.24 -16.67 20.66
C ASN A 394 9.36 -15.77 21.20
N ALA A 395 9.02 -14.61 21.72
CA ALA A 395 10.01 -13.64 22.20
C ALA A 395 10.79 -14.13 23.44
N ASP A 396 10.24 -15.09 24.18
CA ASP A 396 10.97 -15.77 25.27
C ASP A 396 11.81 -16.93 24.70
N GLY A 397 13.09 -16.64 24.41
CA GLY A 397 14.07 -17.62 23.97
C GLY A 397 14.10 -17.86 22.45
N ASP A 398 13.35 -17.11 21.65
CA ASP A 398 13.35 -17.14 20.15
C ASP A 398 13.03 -18.52 19.51
N GLY A 399 12.43 -19.43 20.27
CA GLY A 399 11.96 -20.72 19.77
C GLY A 399 10.70 -20.59 18.91
N CYS A 400 10.43 -21.56 18.05
CA CYS A 400 9.33 -21.53 17.11
C CYS A 400 8.10 -22.29 17.60
N LEU A 401 6.90 -21.80 17.22
CA LEU A 401 5.66 -22.57 17.35
C LEU A 401 5.77 -23.85 16.49
N ASP A 402 5.70 -25.00 17.14
CA ASP A 402 6.07 -26.29 16.58
C ASP A 402 5.02 -27.36 16.89
N VAL A 403 4.73 -28.19 15.87
CA VAL A 403 3.97 -29.41 16.08
C VAL A 403 4.96 -30.54 16.42
N PRO A 404 4.94 -31.09 17.66
CA PRO A 404 5.91 -32.07 18.10
C PRO A 404 5.96 -33.30 17.17
N TYR A 405 7.18 -33.79 16.92
CA TYR A 405 7.44 -35.01 16.15
C TYR A 405 6.86 -35.02 14.73
N VAL A 406 6.61 -33.82 14.15
CA VAL A 406 5.95 -33.68 12.82
C VAL A 406 4.61 -34.45 12.79
N SER A 407 3.90 -34.46 13.89
CA SER A 407 2.64 -35.22 14.03
C SER A 407 1.52 -34.60 13.21
N HIS A 408 0.84 -35.41 12.41
CA HIS A 408 -0.41 -35.01 11.73
C HIS A 408 -1.66 -35.33 12.57
N GLY A 409 -1.50 -35.80 13.80
CA GLY A 409 -2.58 -36.03 14.75
C GLY A 409 -3.02 -34.76 15.48
N ASN A 410 -3.97 -34.92 16.40
CA ASN A 410 -4.41 -33.86 17.31
C ASN A 410 -3.46 -33.85 18.52
N VAL A 411 -2.49 -32.95 18.52
CA VAL A 411 -1.44 -32.88 19.55
C VAL A 411 -1.30 -31.45 20.06
N GLN A 412 -0.96 -31.31 21.34
CA GLN A 412 -0.63 -30.01 21.89
C GLN A 412 0.67 -29.49 21.26
N VAL A 413 0.65 -28.26 20.75
CA VAL A 413 1.84 -27.62 20.18
C VAL A 413 2.79 -27.13 21.29
N GLN A 414 4.02 -26.84 20.90
CA GLN A 414 5.09 -26.41 21.80
C GLN A 414 5.86 -25.24 21.18
N VAL A 415 6.69 -24.59 21.98
CA VAL A 415 7.78 -23.77 21.50
C VAL A 415 9.03 -24.64 21.47
N TYR A 416 9.62 -24.77 20.28
CA TYR A 416 10.83 -25.57 20.07
C TYR A 416 11.99 -24.68 19.68
N ASP A 417 13.13 -24.86 20.35
CA ASP A 417 14.27 -23.94 20.21
C ASP A 417 14.96 -24.01 18.84
N GLN A 418 14.76 -25.09 18.09
CA GLN A 418 15.32 -25.21 16.75
C GLN A 418 14.29 -24.88 15.67
N CYS A 419 14.38 -23.68 15.15
CA CYS A 419 13.55 -23.22 14.04
C CYS A 419 14.10 -23.71 12.71
N SER A 420 13.69 -24.92 12.33
CA SER A 420 14.13 -25.57 11.09
C SER A 420 13.41 -25.07 9.83
N GLY A 421 12.25 -24.39 10.01
CA GLY A 421 11.36 -24.02 8.90
C GLY A 421 10.67 -25.23 8.24
N GLY A 422 10.65 -26.37 8.93
CA GLY A 422 9.93 -27.56 8.45
C GLY A 422 8.42 -27.34 8.39
N ALA A 423 7.71 -28.24 7.71
CA ALA A 423 6.26 -28.14 7.52
C ALA A 423 5.45 -28.08 8.84
N ASN A 424 6.02 -28.59 9.92
CA ASN A 424 5.45 -28.56 11.27
C ASN A 424 5.65 -27.21 12.01
N GLN A 425 6.40 -26.28 11.42
CA GLN A 425 6.68 -24.94 11.93
C GLN A 425 6.21 -23.84 10.98
N GLN A 426 5.71 -24.21 9.80
CA GLN A 426 5.15 -23.27 8.84
C GLN A 426 3.65 -23.10 9.10
N TRP A 427 3.30 -21.96 9.65
CA TRP A 427 1.93 -21.62 9.99
C TRP A 427 1.36 -20.63 8.97
N THR A 428 0.17 -20.92 8.50
CA THR A 428 -0.54 -20.09 7.51
C THR A 428 -1.75 -19.46 8.16
N LEU A 429 -1.76 -18.12 8.29
CA LEU A 429 -2.95 -17.37 8.63
C LEU A 429 -3.81 -17.27 7.37
N THR A 430 -5.03 -17.78 7.46
CA THR A 430 -6.01 -17.70 6.37
C THR A 430 -6.82 -16.41 6.42
N PRO A 431 -7.46 -15.98 5.32
CA PRO A 431 -8.36 -14.82 5.31
C PRO A 431 -9.55 -14.95 6.29
N SER A 432 -9.91 -16.18 6.69
CA SER A 432 -10.94 -16.41 7.70
C SER A 432 -10.43 -16.34 9.15
N GLY A 433 -9.15 -15.97 9.34
CA GLY A 433 -8.52 -15.86 10.66
C GLY A 433 -8.05 -17.18 11.26
N GLN A 434 -8.16 -18.30 10.54
CA GLN A 434 -7.64 -19.58 10.98
C GLN A 434 -6.12 -19.63 10.84
N LEU A 435 -5.43 -20.16 11.84
CA LEU A 435 -3.99 -20.42 11.77
C LEU A 435 -3.78 -21.91 11.47
N THR A 436 -3.33 -22.22 10.27
CA THR A 436 -3.23 -23.58 9.76
C THR A 436 -1.79 -24.04 9.60
N VAL A 437 -1.56 -25.34 9.60
CA VAL A 437 -0.27 -26.00 9.41
C VAL A 437 -0.42 -27.15 8.42
N TYR A 438 0.70 -27.65 7.87
CA TYR A 438 0.73 -28.71 6.86
C TYR A 438 -0.11 -28.40 5.62
N GLY A 439 0.03 -27.19 5.09
CA GLY A 439 -0.70 -26.78 3.88
C GLY A 439 -2.22 -26.73 4.07
N GLY A 440 -2.68 -26.38 5.27
CA GLY A 440 -4.11 -26.20 5.55
C GLY A 440 -4.85 -27.45 6.05
N THR A 441 -4.14 -28.55 6.30
CA THR A 441 -4.79 -29.81 6.74
C THR A 441 -5.12 -29.85 8.22
N LYS A 442 -4.44 -29.03 9.04
CA LYS A 442 -4.68 -28.88 10.48
C LYS A 442 -4.74 -27.41 10.86
N CYS A 443 -5.57 -27.11 11.83
CA CYS A 443 -5.72 -25.77 12.42
C CYS A 443 -5.17 -25.74 13.86
N LEU A 444 -4.59 -24.61 14.24
CA LEU A 444 -4.31 -24.31 15.64
C LEU A 444 -5.65 -24.13 16.37
N ASP A 445 -5.84 -24.89 17.44
CA ASP A 445 -7.14 -25.09 18.10
C ASP A 445 -7.00 -24.93 19.62
N ALA A 446 -7.84 -24.09 20.21
CA ALA A 446 -8.03 -24.09 21.66
C ALA A 446 -8.93 -25.28 22.03
N TYR A 447 -8.35 -26.29 22.63
CA TYR A 447 -9.01 -27.58 22.82
C TYR A 447 -10.35 -27.48 23.54
N ARG A 448 -11.34 -28.22 23.03
CA ARG A 448 -12.71 -28.29 23.54
C ARG A 448 -13.37 -26.91 23.64
N GLU A 449 -12.98 -26.01 22.73
CA GLU A 449 -13.48 -24.63 22.73
C GLU A 449 -13.25 -23.89 24.06
N GLY A 450 -12.18 -24.22 24.77
CA GLY A 450 -11.87 -23.68 26.11
C GLY A 450 -11.64 -22.17 26.07
N THR A 451 -12.09 -21.51 27.12
CA THR A 451 -12.02 -20.05 27.33
C THR A 451 -11.37 -19.63 28.63
N SER A 452 -10.65 -20.56 29.28
CA SER A 452 -10.01 -20.34 30.56
C SER A 452 -8.51 -20.41 30.47
N ASN A 453 -7.79 -19.81 31.42
CA ASN A 453 -6.36 -20.00 31.58
C ASN A 453 -6.01 -21.49 31.65
N ALA A 454 -4.84 -21.84 31.11
CA ALA A 454 -4.35 -23.21 30.99
C ALA A 454 -5.16 -24.09 29.99
N THR A 455 -6.06 -23.52 29.20
CA THR A 455 -6.63 -24.26 28.07
C THR A 455 -5.50 -24.65 27.09
N GLN A 456 -5.36 -25.92 26.84
CA GLN A 456 -4.34 -26.44 25.90
C GLN A 456 -4.62 -25.96 24.50
N VAL A 457 -3.55 -25.59 23.80
CA VAL A 457 -3.63 -25.22 22.38
C VAL A 457 -2.84 -26.26 21.57
N GLY A 458 -3.45 -26.75 20.51
CA GLY A 458 -2.84 -27.79 19.69
C GLY A 458 -3.41 -27.86 18.29
N THR A 459 -3.06 -28.91 17.57
CA THR A 459 -3.57 -29.16 16.22
C THR A 459 -4.91 -29.90 16.28
N TYR A 460 -5.85 -29.51 15.43
CA TYR A 460 -7.12 -30.19 15.21
C TYR A 460 -7.55 -30.05 13.74
N ASP A 461 -8.51 -30.87 13.30
CA ASP A 461 -9.10 -30.73 11.97
C ASP A 461 -9.78 -29.35 11.83
N CYS A 462 -9.52 -28.67 10.74
CA CYS A 462 -10.10 -27.36 10.50
C CYS A 462 -11.62 -27.44 10.35
N ASN A 463 -12.35 -26.70 11.19
CA ASN A 463 -13.81 -26.70 11.22
C ASN A 463 -14.42 -25.29 11.13
N GLY A 464 -13.60 -24.24 11.06
CA GLY A 464 -14.04 -22.86 10.92
C GLY A 464 -14.59 -22.20 12.19
N GLN A 465 -14.60 -22.90 13.34
CA GLN A 465 -15.11 -22.35 14.61
C GLN A 465 -14.15 -21.30 15.19
N ASN A 466 -14.68 -20.42 16.07
CA ASN A 466 -13.92 -19.31 16.61
C ASN A 466 -12.76 -19.71 17.54
N ASN A 467 -12.74 -20.94 18.07
CA ASN A 467 -11.61 -21.47 18.82
C ASN A 467 -10.41 -21.86 17.95
N GLN A 468 -10.56 -21.81 16.62
CA GLN A 468 -9.50 -21.99 15.62
C GLN A 468 -9.12 -20.68 14.94
N LYS A 469 -9.72 -19.56 15.35
CA LYS A 469 -9.44 -18.23 14.78
C LYS A 469 -8.59 -17.42 15.76
N TRP A 470 -7.60 -16.75 15.20
CA TRP A 470 -6.55 -16.05 15.93
C TRP A 470 -6.35 -14.66 15.38
N MET A 471 -6.17 -13.70 16.26
CA MET A 471 -5.87 -12.31 15.91
C MET A 471 -4.47 -11.95 16.38
N PHE A 472 -3.72 -11.32 15.49
CA PHE A 472 -2.40 -10.78 15.75
C PHE A 472 -2.53 -9.33 16.22
N TYR A 473 -1.92 -9.00 17.33
CA TYR A 473 -1.95 -7.67 17.90
C TYR A 473 -0.59 -6.99 17.77
N SER A 474 -0.60 -5.66 17.66
CA SER A 474 0.63 -4.85 17.56
C SER A 474 1.53 -4.90 18.78
N ASP A 475 1.01 -5.35 19.95
CA ASP A 475 1.80 -5.62 21.13
C ASP A 475 2.59 -6.94 21.04
N GLY A 476 2.54 -7.60 19.89
CA GLY A 476 3.15 -8.89 19.61
C GLY A 476 2.35 -10.09 20.09
N THR A 477 1.19 -9.89 20.75
CA THR A 477 0.37 -11.02 21.21
C THR A 477 -0.47 -11.61 20.07
N ILE A 478 -0.70 -12.92 20.13
CA ILE A 478 -1.70 -13.62 19.31
C ILE A 478 -2.82 -14.03 20.28
N ARG A 479 -4.05 -13.64 19.95
CA ARG A 479 -5.20 -13.91 20.84
C ARG A 479 -6.26 -14.74 20.16
N SER A 480 -6.89 -15.63 20.95
CA SER A 480 -8.04 -16.42 20.50
C SER A 480 -9.24 -15.50 20.25
N VAL A 481 -9.84 -15.57 19.07
CA VAL A 481 -11.09 -14.84 18.74
C VAL A 481 -12.24 -15.25 19.66
N LYS A 482 -12.26 -16.50 20.13
CA LYS A 482 -13.33 -16.99 21.01
C LYS A 482 -13.26 -16.46 22.43
N SER A 483 -12.05 -16.36 23.01
CA SER A 483 -11.87 -16.06 24.43
C SER A 483 -11.21 -14.70 24.70
N GLY A 484 -10.52 -14.12 23.73
CA GLY A 484 -9.67 -12.96 23.92
C GLY A 484 -8.37 -13.26 24.70
N LEU A 485 -8.15 -14.50 25.13
CA LEU A 485 -6.94 -14.91 25.84
C LEU A 485 -5.75 -15.01 24.88
N CYS A 486 -4.56 -14.76 25.41
CA CYS A 486 -3.31 -14.80 24.67
C CYS A 486 -2.81 -16.24 24.44
N LEU A 487 -2.24 -16.47 23.27
CA LEU A 487 -1.40 -17.63 22.97
C LEU A 487 -0.14 -17.53 23.84
N ASP A 488 0.04 -18.44 24.76
CA ASP A 488 1.00 -18.36 25.85
C ASP A 488 1.91 -19.61 25.85
N LYS A 489 3.22 -19.37 25.91
CA LYS A 489 4.20 -20.42 26.18
C LYS A 489 4.23 -20.66 27.71
N ASP A 490 3.87 -21.84 28.13
CA ASP A 490 4.10 -22.28 29.52
C ASP A 490 5.61 -22.34 29.78
N LEU A 491 6.09 -21.49 30.66
CA LEU A 491 7.52 -21.34 30.97
C LEU A 491 8.15 -22.60 31.58
N ALA A 492 7.36 -23.48 32.18
CA ALA A 492 7.85 -24.72 32.80
C ALA A 492 7.99 -25.88 31.81
N THR A 493 7.12 -25.93 30.78
CA THR A 493 7.01 -27.10 29.91
C THR A 493 7.26 -26.79 28.46
N SER A 494 7.38 -25.51 28.06
CA SER A 494 7.40 -25.02 26.70
C SER A 494 6.16 -25.42 25.87
N LYS A 495 5.12 -25.93 26.49
CA LYS A 495 3.84 -26.23 25.84
C LYS A 495 3.04 -24.93 25.67
N VAL A 496 2.17 -24.93 24.65
CA VAL A 496 1.37 -23.76 24.35
C VAL A 496 -0.04 -23.92 24.88
N GLN A 497 -0.53 -22.85 25.49
CA GLN A 497 -1.82 -22.77 26.15
C GLN A 497 -2.48 -21.40 25.92
N LEU A 498 -3.71 -21.23 26.38
CA LEU A 498 -4.33 -19.91 26.54
C LEU A 498 -4.06 -19.38 27.93
N TRP A 499 -3.77 -18.08 28.04
CA TRP A 499 -3.62 -17.41 29.32
C TRP A 499 -4.09 -15.96 29.24
N SER A 500 -4.52 -15.39 30.37
CA SER A 500 -4.82 -13.96 30.48
C SER A 500 -3.64 -13.14 29.97
N CYS A 501 -3.88 -12.17 29.08
CA CYS A 501 -2.81 -11.34 28.55
C CYS A 501 -2.22 -10.44 29.62
N TRP A 502 -0.92 -10.55 29.87
CA TRP A 502 -0.18 -9.77 30.86
C TRP A 502 1.09 -9.10 30.25
N GLY A 503 1.36 -9.32 28.96
CA GLY A 503 2.41 -8.64 28.22
C GLY A 503 3.81 -9.22 28.38
N GLY A 504 3.96 -10.41 28.98
CA GLY A 504 5.25 -11.11 29.08
C GLY A 504 5.75 -11.60 27.74
N ASP A 505 7.07 -11.79 27.62
CA ASP A 505 7.70 -12.21 26.36
C ASP A 505 7.25 -13.61 25.92
N ASN A 506 6.83 -14.48 26.88
CA ASN A 506 6.24 -15.78 26.56
C ASN A 506 4.87 -15.71 25.88
N GLN A 507 4.25 -14.53 25.81
CA GLN A 507 2.99 -14.25 25.09
C GLN A 507 3.20 -13.45 23.80
N LYS A 508 4.44 -13.04 23.50
CA LYS A 508 4.76 -12.27 22.31
C LYS A 508 5.33 -13.17 21.21
N TRP A 509 4.89 -12.92 20.00
CA TRP A 509 5.22 -13.73 18.83
C TRP A 509 5.63 -12.81 17.68
N LYS A 510 6.66 -13.21 16.96
CA LYS A 510 7.13 -12.53 15.73
C LYS A 510 6.97 -13.44 14.54
N THR A 511 6.58 -12.88 13.39
CA THR A 511 6.58 -13.56 12.11
C THR A 511 7.96 -13.48 11.46
N SER A 512 8.46 -14.58 10.88
CA SER A 512 9.75 -14.62 10.18
C SER A 512 9.71 -15.51 8.94
#